data_b8ae9dcc4185c5414c64cd164c106a66
#
_entry.id   b8ae9dcc4185c5414c64cd164c106a66
#
_cell.length_a   1.000
_cell.length_b   1.000
_cell.length_c   1.000
_cell.angle_alpha   90.00
_cell.angle_beta   90.00
_cell.angle_gamma   90.00
#
_symmetry.space_group_name_H-M   'P 1'
#
loop_
_entity.id
_entity.type
_entity.pdbx_description
1 polymer ?
#
loop_
_entity_poly.entity_id
_entity_poly.type
_entity_poly.pdbx_seq_one_letter_code
_entity_poly.pdbx_strand_id
1 'polypeptide(L)'
;FNVFASAQHINRDSYYGGGQDLNAYGNTTDLNWMAGSQYVYSFGKCIFMPSDLTAGIEFNQDKLEDNMWGYHRTVDQKVNIGSAFLQNEWKNDHWGFLLGGRLDKHNLIDHIIFSPRANLRFNPTQNINLRLSYSSGFRAPQAFDEDLHVENVGGNVAMVELAKDLKEERSQSLSASADIYHRFGAFQINFLVEGFYTKLSDVFALTDGEVKDGILTRTRYNAPGARVMGLTLEGKMAYLNKFQIQA
;
A
#
# COMPACT_ATOMS: atom_id res chain seq x y z
N PHE A 1 11.16 12.49 -19.61
CA PHE A 1 11.97 11.47 -18.96
C PHE A 1 12.30 11.92 -17.55
N ASN A 2 12.13 11.04 -16.58
CA ASN A 2 12.43 11.29 -15.19
C ASN A 2 13.24 10.12 -14.61
N VAL A 3 14.26 10.43 -13.79
CA VAL A 3 15.02 9.46 -13.01
C VAL A 3 14.90 9.85 -11.55
N PHE A 4 14.70 8.87 -10.69
CA PHE A 4 14.56 9.09 -9.26
C PHE A 4 15.32 8.02 -8.48
N ALA A 5 15.81 8.41 -7.31
CA ALA A 5 16.41 7.50 -6.36
C ALA A 5 16.15 8.00 -4.94
N SER A 6 16.05 7.08 -4.01
CA SER A 6 15.98 7.37 -2.58
C SER A 6 16.71 6.31 -1.79
N ALA A 7 17.23 6.68 -0.62
CA ALA A 7 17.82 5.76 0.33
C ALA A 7 17.46 6.18 1.75
N GLN A 8 17.21 5.20 2.60
CA GLN A 8 16.95 5.38 4.02
C GLN A 8 17.80 4.38 4.80
N HIS A 9 18.45 4.85 5.85
CA HIS A 9 19.17 4.01 6.80
C HIS A 9 18.62 4.26 8.20
N ILE A 10 18.26 3.19 8.88
CA ILE A 10 17.77 3.22 10.27
C ILE A 10 18.72 2.37 11.10
N ASN A 11 19.11 2.90 12.25
CA ASN A 11 19.77 2.16 13.32
C ASN A 11 18.99 2.47 14.60
N ARG A 12 18.42 1.42 15.22
CA ARG A 12 17.54 1.55 16.37
C ARG A 12 18.01 0.61 17.48
N ASP A 13 18.30 1.18 18.64
CA ASP A 13 18.44 0.41 19.87
C ASP A 13 17.07 0.33 20.54
N SER A 14 16.69 -0.87 20.97
CA SER A 14 15.37 -1.17 21.53
C SER A 14 15.50 -1.81 22.91
N TYR A 15 14.51 -1.54 23.77
CA TYR A 15 14.37 -2.20 25.05
C TYR A 15 12.91 -2.63 25.24
N TYR A 16 12.67 -3.94 25.38
CA TYR A 16 11.33 -4.53 25.50
C TYR A 16 11.13 -5.28 26.81
N GLY A 17 11.77 -4.85 27.88
CA GLY A 17 11.68 -5.48 29.18
C GLY A 17 10.99 -4.63 30.22
N GLY A 18 10.55 -5.27 31.33
CA GLY A 18 10.18 -4.61 32.57
C GLY A 18 11.34 -4.67 33.58
N GLY A 19 11.47 -3.63 34.45
CA GLY A 19 12.34 -3.71 35.59
C GLY A 19 13.86 -3.78 35.34
N GLN A 20 14.34 -3.16 34.25
CA GLN A 20 15.79 -3.12 33.90
C GLN A 20 16.38 -4.50 33.52
N ASP A 21 15.62 -5.34 32.88
CA ASP A 21 16.10 -6.62 32.36
C ASP A 21 17.16 -6.39 31.28
N LEU A 22 18.42 -6.73 31.55
CA LEU A 22 19.54 -6.57 30.64
C LEU A 22 19.40 -7.43 29.36
N ASN A 23 18.61 -8.49 29.41
CA ASN A 23 18.36 -9.35 28.25
C ASN A 23 17.31 -8.80 27.29
N ALA A 24 16.57 -7.77 27.68
CA ALA A 24 15.50 -7.19 26.88
C ALA A 24 15.99 -6.16 25.82
N TYR A 25 17.29 -5.98 25.70
CA TYR A 25 17.89 -5.09 24.69
C TYR A 25 17.99 -5.77 23.33
N GLY A 26 17.76 -4.98 22.29
CA GLY A 26 17.93 -5.37 20.91
C GLY A 26 18.47 -4.23 20.06
N ASN A 27 18.95 -4.56 18.87
CA ASN A 27 19.39 -3.62 17.86
C ASN A 27 18.79 -3.99 16.52
N THR A 28 18.22 -3.00 15.83
CA THR A 28 17.68 -3.13 14.46
C THR A 28 18.46 -2.21 13.55
N THR A 29 18.98 -2.75 12.46
CA THR A 29 19.56 -2.00 11.35
C THR A 29 18.73 -2.26 10.09
N ASP A 30 18.28 -1.21 9.45
CA ASP A 30 17.54 -1.30 8.19
C ASP A 30 18.13 -0.34 7.15
N LEU A 31 18.45 -0.87 5.97
CA LEU A 31 18.88 -0.11 4.80
C LEU A 31 17.94 -0.37 3.65
N ASN A 32 17.09 0.60 3.36
CA ASN A 32 16.21 0.59 2.20
C ASN A 32 16.73 1.59 1.16
N TRP A 33 16.80 1.17 -0.10
CA TRP A 33 17.05 2.07 -1.21
C TRP A 33 16.26 1.66 -2.44
N MET A 34 15.88 2.65 -3.23
CA MET A 34 15.22 2.46 -4.51
C MET A 34 15.80 3.35 -5.58
N ALA A 35 15.77 2.88 -6.81
CA ALA A 35 16.08 3.69 -7.99
C ALA A 35 15.15 3.30 -9.13
N GLY A 36 14.78 4.28 -9.95
CA GLY A 36 13.90 4.03 -11.06
C GLY A 36 13.96 5.10 -12.11
N SER A 37 13.34 4.80 -13.23
CA SER A 37 13.16 5.76 -14.32
C SER A 37 11.81 5.58 -14.97
N GLN A 38 11.27 6.68 -15.47
CA GLN A 38 10.05 6.66 -16.25
C GLN A 38 10.15 7.60 -17.45
N TYR A 39 9.47 7.22 -18.49
CA TYR A 39 9.30 7.99 -19.71
C TYR A 39 7.82 8.23 -19.98
N VAL A 40 7.46 9.45 -20.30
CA VAL A 40 6.11 9.81 -20.73
C VAL A 40 6.18 10.32 -22.16
N TYR A 41 5.30 9.77 -23.01
CA TYR A 41 5.15 10.20 -24.37
C TYR A 41 3.70 10.58 -24.66
N SER A 42 3.49 11.81 -25.10
CA SER A 42 2.16 12.33 -25.43
C SER A 42 1.86 12.15 -26.93
N PHE A 43 0.81 11.42 -27.23
CA PHE A 43 0.29 11.25 -28.58
C PHE A 43 -0.81 12.29 -28.83
N GLY A 44 -0.74 13.02 -29.95
CA GLY A 44 -1.86 13.86 -30.40
C GLY A 44 -3.14 13.07 -30.64
N LYS A 45 -3.01 11.82 -31.10
CA LYS A 45 -4.08 10.83 -31.18
C LYS A 45 -3.47 9.42 -31.13
N CYS A 46 -3.99 8.58 -30.24
CA CYS A 46 -3.65 7.15 -30.17
C CYS A 46 -4.96 6.36 -30.15
N ILE A 47 -5.21 5.54 -31.19
CA ILE A 47 -6.45 4.78 -31.42
C ILE A 47 -7.64 5.72 -31.65
N PHE A 48 -8.21 6.34 -30.61
CA PHE A 48 -9.46 7.13 -30.70
C PHE A 48 -9.37 8.54 -30.07
N MET A 49 -8.43 8.79 -29.16
CA MET A 49 -8.25 10.06 -28.45
C MET A 49 -6.78 10.46 -28.32
N PRO A 50 -6.47 11.72 -27.99
CA PRO A 50 -5.16 12.08 -27.43
C PRO A 50 -4.85 11.23 -26.21
N SER A 51 -3.58 10.85 -26.03
CA SER A 51 -3.19 10.04 -24.88
C SER A 51 -1.76 10.27 -24.44
N ASP A 52 -1.52 9.95 -23.16
CA ASP A 52 -0.20 9.95 -22.55
C ASP A 52 0.19 8.49 -22.21
N LEU A 53 1.22 7.98 -22.88
CA LEU A 53 1.83 6.69 -22.59
C LEU A 53 2.93 6.89 -21.55
N THR A 54 2.85 6.18 -20.44
CA THR A 54 3.90 6.14 -19.42
C THR A 54 4.46 4.75 -19.31
N ALA A 55 5.78 4.62 -19.44
CA ALA A 55 6.52 3.38 -19.22
C ALA A 55 7.64 3.63 -18.23
N GLY A 56 7.97 2.65 -17.40
CA GLY A 56 9.07 2.78 -16.46
C GLY A 56 9.54 1.47 -15.89
N ILE A 57 10.71 1.55 -15.26
CA ILE A 57 11.34 0.48 -14.50
C ILE A 57 11.74 1.00 -13.13
N GLU A 58 11.75 0.11 -12.16
CA GLU A 58 12.10 0.42 -10.78
C GLU A 58 12.80 -0.77 -10.14
N PHE A 59 13.77 -0.50 -9.29
CA PHE A 59 14.40 -1.49 -8.44
C PHE A 59 14.38 -0.98 -7.00
N ASN A 60 13.97 -1.85 -6.09
CA ASN A 60 13.98 -1.62 -4.64
C ASN A 60 14.78 -2.73 -3.95
N GLN A 61 15.60 -2.35 -2.98
CA GLN A 61 16.26 -3.27 -2.07
C GLN A 61 16.05 -2.81 -0.63
N ASP A 62 15.70 -3.77 0.22
CA ASP A 62 15.54 -3.61 1.66
C ASP A 62 16.41 -4.66 2.35
N LYS A 63 17.31 -4.23 3.25
CA LYS A 63 18.14 -5.11 4.06
C LYS A 63 17.91 -4.80 5.52
N LEU A 64 17.22 -5.73 6.18
CA LEU A 64 16.84 -5.66 7.57
C LEU A 64 17.62 -6.69 8.40
N GLU A 65 18.29 -6.21 9.44
CA GLU A 65 18.90 -7.04 10.48
C GLU A 65 18.33 -6.61 11.83
N ASP A 66 17.65 -7.53 12.54
CA ASP A 66 17.06 -7.28 13.85
C ASP A 66 17.54 -8.35 14.84
N ASN A 67 18.15 -7.93 15.92
CA ASN A 67 18.70 -8.80 16.94
C ASN A 67 18.10 -8.47 18.29
N MET A 68 17.45 -9.46 18.91
CA MET A 68 16.89 -9.42 20.26
C MET A 68 17.57 -10.52 21.10
N TRP A 69 18.73 -10.18 21.65
CA TRP A 69 19.64 -11.18 22.24
C TRP A 69 19.04 -11.94 23.42
N GLY A 70 18.32 -11.27 24.30
CA GLY A 70 17.70 -11.90 25.46
C GLY A 70 16.57 -12.84 25.14
N TYR A 71 15.96 -12.70 23.96
CA TYR A 71 14.89 -13.56 23.49
C TYR A 71 15.35 -14.54 22.39
N HIS A 72 16.67 -14.61 22.15
CA HIS A 72 17.29 -15.47 21.13
C HIS A 72 16.65 -15.32 19.75
N ARG A 73 16.19 -14.12 19.42
CA ARG A 73 15.54 -13.80 18.14
C ARG A 73 16.50 -13.01 17.28
N THR A 74 16.68 -13.48 16.05
CA THR A 74 17.40 -12.77 14.99
C THR A 74 16.57 -12.83 13.71
N VAL A 75 16.37 -11.68 13.09
CA VAL A 75 15.82 -11.56 11.73
C VAL A 75 16.92 -10.98 10.85
N ASP A 76 17.31 -11.72 9.82
CA ASP A 76 18.22 -11.27 8.75
C ASP A 76 17.47 -11.46 7.43
N GLN A 77 17.02 -10.37 6.84
CA GLN A 77 16.18 -10.37 5.67
C GLN A 77 16.72 -9.44 4.61
N LYS A 78 16.84 -9.95 3.39
CA LYS A 78 17.16 -9.17 2.21
C LYS A 78 16.07 -9.31 1.17
N VAL A 79 15.38 -8.23 0.90
CA VAL A 79 14.33 -8.13 -0.11
C VAL A 79 14.87 -7.38 -1.33
N ASN A 80 14.61 -7.93 -2.52
CA ASN A 80 14.90 -7.27 -3.79
C ASN A 80 13.67 -7.35 -4.67
N ILE A 81 13.23 -6.22 -5.21
CA ILE A 81 12.08 -6.13 -6.11
C ILE A 81 12.51 -5.42 -7.39
N GLY A 82 12.46 -6.12 -8.51
CA GLY A 82 12.59 -5.53 -9.84
C GLY A 82 11.21 -5.37 -10.45
N SER A 83 10.90 -4.19 -10.97
CA SER A 83 9.58 -3.85 -11.48
C SER A 83 9.63 -3.20 -12.85
N ALA A 84 8.63 -3.48 -13.67
CA ALA A 84 8.38 -2.76 -14.93
C ALA A 84 6.90 -2.43 -15.01
N PHE A 85 6.56 -1.23 -15.49
CA PHE A 85 5.18 -0.81 -15.64
C PHE A 85 4.95 -0.10 -16.96
N LEU A 86 3.74 -0.25 -17.46
CA LEU A 86 3.23 0.42 -18.65
C LEU A 86 1.79 0.84 -18.41
N GLN A 87 1.45 2.08 -18.76
CA GLN A 87 0.09 2.57 -18.75
C GLN A 87 -0.15 3.56 -19.88
N ASN A 88 -1.37 3.62 -20.36
CA ASN A 88 -1.82 4.66 -21.27
C ASN A 88 -3.08 5.33 -20.74
N GLU A 89 -3.10 6.66 -20.75
CA GLU A 89 -4.25 7.48 -20.39
C GLU A 89 -4.74 8.21 -21.62
N TRP A 90 -5.93 7.85 -22.10
CA TRP A 90 -6.68 8.59 -23.12
C TRP A 90 -7.57 9.61 -22.45
N LYS A 91 -7.53 10.87 -22.87
CA LYS A 91 -8.32 11.92 -22.21
C LYS A 91 -8.76 13.01 -23.16
N ASN A 92 -9.96 13.54 -22.86
CA ASN A 92 -10.50 14.79 -23.36
C ASN A 92 -11.27 15.51 -22.22
N ASP A 93 -12.03 16.54 -22.55
CA ASP A 93 -12.76 17.34 -21.56
C ASP A 93 -13.83 16.51 -20.82
N HIS A 94 -14.47 15.55 -21.50
CA HIS A 94 -15.57 14.74 -20.94
C HIS A 94 -15.12 13.38 -20.44
N TRP A 95 -14.17 12.74 -21.13
CA TRP A 95 -13.77 11.36 -20.86
C TRP A 95 -12.30 11.23 -20.49
N GLY A 96 -12.01 10.32 -19.61
CA GLY A 96 -10.66 9.84 -19.34
C GLY A 96 -10.69 8.33 -19.15
N PHE A 97 -9.83 7.62 -19.88
CA PHE A 97 -9.63 6.18 -19.76
C PHE A 97 -8.16 5.92 -19.45
N LEU A 98 -7.88 5.23 -18.39
CA LEU A 98 -6.54 4.77 -18.07
C LEU A 98 -6.55 3.25 -18.01
N LEU A 99 -5.64 2.64 -18.73
CA LEU A 99 -5.31 1.21 -18.60
C LEU A 99 -3.83 1.06 -18.37
N GLY A 100 -3.46 0.23 -17.42
CA GLY A 100 -2.07 -0.02 -17.09
C GLY A 100 -1.86 -1.33 -16.37
N GLY A 101 -0.61 -1.72 -16.29
CA GLY A 101 -0.18 -2.88 -15.54
C GLY A 101 1.25 -2.74 -15.08
N ARG A 102 1.55 -3.39 -13.98
CA ARG A 102 2.88 -3.50 -13.39
C ARG A 102 3.23 -4.97 -13.26
N LEU A 103 4.46 -5.30 -13.59
CA LEU A 103 5.09 -6.60 -13.37
C LEU A 103 6.13 -6.43 -12.29
N ASP A 104 6.04 -7.25 -11.25
CA ASP A 104 6.97 -7.24 -10.13
C ASP A 104 7.62 -8.63 -10.00
N LYS A 105 8.95 -8.67 -9.94
CA LYS A 105 9.71 -9.86 -9.53
C LYS A 105 10.34 -9.61 -8.18
N HIS A 106 9.81 -10.29 -7.19
CA HIS A 106 10.27 -10.29 -5.81
C HIS A 106 11.14 -11.52 -5.56
N ASN A 107 12.26 -11.39 -4.82
CA ASN A 107 13.15 -12.53 -4.57
C ASN A 107 12.56 -13.62 -3.68
N LEU A 108 11.58 -13.27 -2.82
CA LEU A 108 10.88 -14.23 -1.95
C LEU A 108 9.65 -14.89 -2.63
N ILE A 109 9.39 -14.57 -3.90
CA ILE A 109 8.22 -15.07 -4.65
C ILE A 109 8.72 -15.70 -5.95
N ASP A 110 8.35 -16.96 -6.19
CA ASP A 110 8.89 -17.73 -7.31
C ASP A 110 8.41 -17.26 -8.68
N HIS A 111 7.22 -16.65 -8.75
CA HIS A 111 6.62 -16.16 -9.99
C HIS A 111 6.65 -14.63 -10.11
N ILE A 112 6.37 -14.14 -11.30
CA ILE A 112 6.16 -12.69 -11.54
C ILE A 112 4.73 -12.34 -11.16
N ILE A 113 4.59 -11.26 -10.41
CA ILE A 113 3.28 -10.71 -10.04
C ILE A 113 2.85 -9.70 -11.07
N PHE A 114 1.64 -9.85 -11.58
CA PHE A 114 0.99 -8.87 -12.44
C PHE A 114 -0.09 -8.11 -11.68
N SER A 115 0.03 -6.79 -11.65
CA SER A 115 -0.89 -5.87 -10.99
C SER A 115 -1.55 -4.95 -12.01
N PRO A 116 -2.73 -5.30 -12.56
CA PRO A 116 -3.48 -4.45 -13.47
C PRO A 116 -4.17 -3.30 -12.75
N ARG A 117 -4.37 -2.20 -13.49
CA ARG A 117 -5.21 -1.09 -13.08
C ARG A 117 -6.00 -0.52 -14.25
N ALA A 118 -7.21 -0.03 -13.96
CA ALA A 118 -8.05 0.65 -14.93
C ALA A 118 -8.82 1.78 -14.24
N ASN A 119 -8.90 2.94 -14.88
CA ASN A 119 -9.73 4.05 -14.40
C ASN A 119 -10.57 4.59 -15.55
N LEU A 120 -11.81 4.90 -15.23
CA LEU A 120 -12.75 5.59 -16.10
C LEU A 120 -13.17 6.88 -15.41
N ARG A 121 -13.04 8.00 -16.09
CA ARG A 121 -13.58 9.30 -15.68
C ARG A 121 -14.60 9.77 -16.72
N PHE A 122 -15.73 10.26 -16.25
CA PHE A 122 -16.73 10.88 -17.08
C PHE A 122 -17.21 12.20 -16.47
N ASN A 123 -17.05 13.29 -17.20
CA ASN A 123 -17.51 14.62 -16.84
C ASN A 123 -18.67 15.00 -17.76
N PRO A 124 -19.94 14.68 -17.43
CA PRO A 124 -21.09 15.06 -18.25
C PRO A 124 -21.25 16.58 -18.36
N THR A 125 -20.79 17.29 -17.33
CA THR A 125 -20.73 18.76 -17.25
C THR A 125 -19.45 19.18 -16.55
N GLN A 126 -19.13 20.47 -16.54
CA GLN A 126 -18.00 21.02 -15.78
C GLN A 126 -18.16 20.88 -14.26
N ASN A 127 -19.38 20.59 -13.79
CA ASN A 127 -19.72 20.53 -12.38
C ASN A 127 -19.92 19.10 -11.85
N ILE A 128 -19.85 18.11 -12.70
CA ILE A 128 -20.06 16.71 -12.31
C ILE A 128 -18.88 15.88 -12.79
N ASN A 129 -18.25 15.18 -11.86
CA ASN A 129 -17.16 14.26 -12.13
C ASN A 129 -17.52 12.87 -11.60
N LEU A 130 -17.66 11.92 -12.49
CA LEU A 130 -17.91 10.52 -12.18
C LEU A 130 -16.64 9.72 -12.42
N ARG A 131 -16.30 8.83 -11.49
CA ARG A 131 -15.12 7.96 -11.60
C ARG A 131 -15.45 6.53 -11.24
N LEU A 132 -14.81 5.62 -11.95
CA LEU A 132 -14.78 4.19 -11.66
C LEU A 132 -13.32 3.74 -11.73
N SER A 133 -12.84 3.07 -10.69
CA SER A 133 -11.45 2.64 -10.59
C SER A 133 -11.37 1.17 -10.22
N TYR A 134 -10.48 0.45 -10.88
CA TYR A 134 -10.07 -0.90 -10.51
C TYR A 134 -8.56 -0.94 -10.34
N SER A 135 -8.08 -1.61 -9.30
CA SER A 135 -6.66 -1.85 -9.08
C SER A 135 -6.43 -3.19 -8.37
N SER A 136 -5.30 -3.80 -8.67
CA SER A 136 -4.78 -4.96 -7.97
C SER A 136 -3.43 -4.64 -7.35
N GLY A 137 -3.12 -5.26 -6.20
CA GLY A 137 -1.87 -5.12 -5.50
C GLY A 137 -1.53 -6.38 -4.71
N PHE A 138 -0.35 -6.39 -4.10
CA PHE A 138 0.11 -7.49 -3.26
C PHE A 138 0.92 -6.99 -2.07
N ARG A 139 1.05 -7.83 -1.04
CA ARG A 139 1.98 -7.71 0.08
C ARG A 139 2.86 -8.95 0.11
N ALA A 140 4.17 -8.76 0.13
CA ALA A 140 5.12 -9.87 0.05
C ALA A 140 5.21 -10.65 1.37
N PRO A 141 5.61 -11.94 1.33
CA PRO A 141 5.79 -12.79 2.52
C PRO A 141 7.13 -12.48 3.21
N GLN A 142 7.24 -11.27 3.79
CA GLN A 142 8.44 -10.78 4.47
C GLN A 142 8.10 -10.31 5.88
N ALA A 143 9.10 -10.17 6.74
CA ALA A 143 8.95 -9.51 8.02
C ALA A 143 8.76 -8.00 7.80
N PHE A 144 7.85 -7.41 8.53
CA PHE A 144 7.57 -5.98 8.55
C PHE A 144 7.90 -5.41 9.94
N ASP A 145 7.98 -4.09 10.07
CA ASP A 145 8.33 -3.44 11.33
C ASP A 145 7.40 -3.87 12.48
N GLU A 146 6.13 -4.11 12.20
CA GLU A 146 5.18 -4.64 13.19
C GLU A 146 5.54 -6.02 13.74
N ASP A 147 6.27 -6.85 12.97
CA ASP A 147 6.72 -8.19 13.39
C ASP A 147 7.96 -8.15 14.26
N LEU A 148 8.70 -7.03 14.24
CA LEU A 148 9.91 -6.84 15.01
C LEU A 148 9.63 -6.43 16.46
N HIS A 149 8.43 -5.94 16.75
CA HIS A 149 8.05 -5.54 18.09
C HIS A 149 7.86 -6.76 18.99
N VAL A 150 8.40 -6.66 20.18
CA VAL A 150 8.17 -7.62 21.26
C VAL A 150 7.10 -7.04 22.17
N GLU A 151 5.95 -7.68 22.20
CA GLU A 151 4.82 -7.24 23.01
C GLU A 151 4.81 -7.96 24.36
N ASN A 152 4.25 -7.33 25.39
CA ASN A 152 3.97 -7.98 26.65
C ASN A 152 2.46 -8.20 26.78
N VAL A 153 2.02 -9.44 26.53
CA VAL A 153 0.61 -9.82 26.50
C VAL A 153 0.32 -10.76 27.67
N GLY A 154 -0.51 -10.32 28.63
CA GLY A 154 -0.92 -11.14 29.76
C GLY A 154 0.23 -11.60 30.64
N GLY A 155 1.32 -10.82 30.72
CA GLY A 155 2.52 -11.15 31.51
C GLY A 155 3.55 -12.01 30.77
N ASN A 156 3.29 -12.39 29.53
CA ASN A 156 4.23 -13.10 28.66
C ASN A 156 4.78 -12.18 27.58
N VAL A 157 6.04 -12.37 27.22
CA VAL A 157 6.64 -11.73 26.04
C VAL A 157 6.02 -12.38 24.79
N ALA A 158 5.50 -11.57 23.87
CA ALA A 158 4.92 -12.06 22.62
C ALA A 158 5.80 -11.66 21.43
N MET A 159 6.09 -12.64 20.56
CA MET A 159 6.88 -12.47 19.34
C MET A 159 6.15 -13.07 18.15
N VAL A 160 6.45 -12.57 16.95
CA VAL A 160 5.89 -13.05 15.68
C VAL A 160 6.98 -13.75 14.87
N GLU A 161 6.66 -14.93 14.35
CA GLU A 161 7.44 -15.68 13.37
C GLU A 161 6.67 -15.82 12.07
N LEU A 162 7.36 -15.97 10.95
CA LEU A 162 6.74 -16.21 9.65
C LEU A 162 6.62 -17.71 9.39
N ALA A 163 5.46 -18.16 8.91
CA ALA A 163 5.29 -19.51 8.43
C ALA A 163 6.22 -19.78 7.23
N LYS A 164 6.79 -21.00 7.17
CA LYS A 164 7.75 -21.39 6.12
C LYS A 164 7.13 -21.43 4.71
N ASP A 165 5.82 -21.60 4.63
CA ASP A 165 5.02 -21.67 3.40
C ASP A 165 4.20 -20.39 3.16
N LEU A 166 4.55 -19.29 3.84
CA LEU A 166 3.89 -18.01 3.71
C LEU A 166 3.96 -17.50 2.25
N LYS A 167 2.80 -17.22 1.66
CA LYS A 167 2.64 -16.68 0.30
C LYS A 167 2.32 -15.20 0.38
N GLU A 168 2.40 -14.53 -0.77
CA GLU A 168 1.95 -13.14 -0.86
C GLU A 168 0.45 -13.00 -0.62
N GLU A 169 0.06 -11.97 0.13
CA GLU A 169 -1.32 -11.50 0.20
C GLU A 169 -1.66 -10.70 -1.06
N ARG A 170 -2.84 -10.89 -1.64
CA ARG A 170 -3.31 -10.18 -2.83
C ARG A 170 -4.57 -9.38 -2.58
N SER A 171 -4.63 -8.19 -3.18
CA SER A 171 -5.80 -7.33 -3.14
C SER A 171 -6.36 -7.04 -4.53
N GLN A 172 -7.68 -6.91 -4.61
CA GLN A 172 -8.41 -6.40 -5.76
C GLN A 172 -9.42 -5.39 -5.25
N SER A 173 -9.31 -4.16 -5.72
CA SER A 173 -10.16 -3.05 -5.29
C SER A 173 -10.95 -2.48 -6.46
N LEU A 174 -12.22 -2.24 -6.22
CA LEU A 174 -13.12 -1.50 -7.09
C LEU A 174 -13.68 -0.32 -6.31
N SER A 175 -13.60 0.89 -6.87
CA SER A 175 -14.24 2.07 -6.30
C SER A 175 -15.02 2.84 -7.36
N ALA A 176 -16.10 3.48 -6.92
CA ALA A 176 -16.90 4.38 -7.74
C ALA A 176 -17.20 5.65 -6.96
N SER A 177 -17.04 6.81 -7.60
CA SER A 177 -17.34 8.10 -6.98
C SER A 177 -18.08 9.05 -7.90
N ALA A 178 -18.90 9.91 -7.28
CA ALA A 178 -19.53 11.05 -7.91
C ALA A 178 -19.19 12.31 -7.10
N ASP A 179 -18.60 13.29 -7.77
CA ASP A 179 -18.21 14.56 -7.20
C ASP A 179 -18.99 15.68 -7.93
N ILE A 180 -19.82 16.39 -7.19
CA ILE A 180 -20.80 17.33 -7.72
C ILE A 180 -20.54 18.70 -7.14
N TYR A 181 -20.30 19.68 -8.01
CA TYR A 181 -20.13 21.08 -7.68
C TYR A 181 -21.34 21.87 -8.10
N HIS A 182 -21.82 22.74 -7.22
CA HIS A 182 -22.87 23.67 -7.58
C HIS A 182 -22.62 25.05 -6.97
N ARG A 183 -22.85 26.09 -7.77
CA ARG A 183 -22.77 27.48 -7.32
C ARG A 183 -24.11 28.17 -7.53
N PHE A 184 -24.65 28.73 -6.47
CA PHE A 184 -25.83 29.58 -6.52
C PHE A 184 -25.58 30.87 -5.74
N GLY A 185 -25.53 31.98 -6.47
CA GLY A 185 -25.22 33.28 -5.90
C GLY A 185 -23.85 33.30 -5.23
N ALA A 186 -23.82 33.61 -3.95
CA ALA A 186 -22.62 33.70 -3.13
C ALA A 186 -22.17 32.35 -2.54
N PHE A 187 -22.98 31.30 -2.68
CA PHE A 187 -22.69 29.98 -2.15
C PHE A 187 -22.04 29.07 -3.18
N GLN A 188 -21.05 28.32 -2.75
CA GLN A 188 -20.44 27.21 -3.48
C GLN A 188 -20.65 25.95 -2.66
N ILE A 189 -21.16 24.91 -3.30
CA ILE A 189 -21.38 23.59 -2.67
C ILE A 189 -20.60 22.55 -3.45
N ASN A 190 -19.97 21.65 -2.72
CA ASN A 190 -19.39 20.43 -3.27
C ASN A 190 -19.94 19.25 -2.46
N PHE A 191 -20.37 18.22 -3.15
CA PHE A 191 -20.84 16.98 -2.57
C PHE A 191 -20.12 15.81 -3.22
N LEU A 192 -19.43 15.00 -2.43
CA LEU A 192 -18.74 13.79 -2.85
C LEU A 192 -19.41 12.57 -2.24
N VAL A 193 -19.70 11.59 -3.09
CA VAL A 193 -20.09 10.24 -2.70
C VAL A 193 -19.05 9.28 -3.27
N GLU A 194 -18.49 8.41 -2.45
CA GLU A 194 -17.57 7.37 -2.88
C GLU A 194 -17.93 6.04 -2.22
N GLY A 195 -18.09 4.99 -3.02
CA GLY A 195 -18.22 3.61 -2.57
C GLY A 195 -17.03 2.79 -3.00
N PHE A 196 -16.55 1.88 -2.14
CA PHE A 196 -15.47 0.98 -2.47
C PHE A 196 -15.75 -0.45 -2.00
N TYR A 197 -15.14 -1.40 -2.71
CA TYR A 197 -15.13 -2.81 -2.37
C TYR A 197 -13.72 -3.36 -2.63
N THR A 198 -13.11 -3.95 -1.62
CA THR A 198 -11.80 -4.60 -1.71
C THR A 198 -11.92 -6.06 -1.28
N LYS A 199 -11.48 -6.97 -2.14
CA LYS A 199 -11.30 -8.38 -1.84
C LYS A 199 -9.82 -8.63 -1.56
N LEU A 200 -9.52 -9.25 -0.43
CA LEU A 200 -8.20 -9.75 -0.06
C LEU A 200 -8.20 -11.28 -0.18
N SER A 201 -7.11 -11.85 -0.68
CA SER A 201 -6.88 -13.29 -0.77
C SER A 201 -5.55 -13.61 -0.09
N ASP A 202 -5.45 -14.79 0.52
CA ASP A 202 -4.27 -15.22 1.25
C ASP A 202 -3.83 -14.21 2.33
N VAL A 203 -4.80 -13.70 3.09
CA VAL A 203 -4.63 -12.60 4.06
C VAL A 203 -3.70 -13.02 5.18
N PHE A 204 -2.77 -12.14 5.55
CA PHE A 204 -1.90 -12.37 6.68
C PHE A 204 -2.68 -12.32 7.99
N ALA A 205 -2.65 -13.43 8.71
CA ALA A 205 -3.25 -13.59 10.03
C ALA A 205 -2.20 -14.13 11.00
N LEU A 206 -2.44 -13.97 12.29
CA LEU A 206 -1.62 -14.52 13.36
C LEU A 206 -2.36 -15.66 14.05
N THR A 207 -1.64 -16.71 14.42
CA THR A 207 -2.16 -17.76 15.30
C THR A 207 -2.40 -17.19 16.69
N ASP A 208 -3.18 -17.89 17.51
CA ASP A 208 -3.36 -17.56 18.94
C ASP A 208 -2.04 -17.62 19.71
N GLY A 209 -1.09 -18.40 19.20
CA GLY A 209 0.26 -18.56 19.72
C GLY A 209 0.39 -19.69 20.75
N GLU A 210 1.63 -20.09 20.97
CA GLU A 210 2.02 -21.07 21.98
C GLU A 210 3.00 -20.44 22.97
N VAL A 211 2.78 -20.66 24.27
CA VAL A 211 3.69 -20.16 25.32
C VAL A 211 4.73 -21.23 25.62
N LYS A 212 6.00 -20.91 25.40
CA LYS A 212 7.13 -21.75 25.76
C LYS A 212 8.17 -20.89 26.51
N ASP A 213 8.59 -21.32 27.65
CA ASP A 213 9.58 -20.62 28.51
C ASP A 213 9.23 -19.15 28.78
N GLY A 214 7.93 -18.83 28.95
CA GLY A 214 7.44 -17.48 29.17
C GLY A 214 7.35 -16.60 27.92
N ILE A 215 7.60 -17.16 26.75
CA ILE A 215 7.51 -16.48 25.46
C ILE A 215 6.29 -17.02 24.70
N LEU A 216 5.39 -16.12 24.33
CA LEU A 216 4.25 -16.39 23.45
C LEU A 216 4.69 -16.20 22.00
N THR A 217 4.88 -17.30 21.29
CA THR A 217 5.21 -17.23 19.85
C THR A 217 3.95 -17.35 19.01
N ARG A 218 3.67 -16.33 18.20
CA ARG A 218 2.60 -16.31 17.21
C ARG A 218 3.18 -16.50 15.82
N THR A 219 2.52 -17.29 14.99
CA THR A 219 2.97 -17.51 13.62
C THR A 219 2.08 -16.75 12.65
N ARG A 220 2.70 -15.94 11.78
CA ARG A 220 2.01 -15.31 10.64
C ARG A 220 1.82 -16.34 9.54
N TYR A 221 0.58 -16.49 9.11
CA TYR A 221 0.17 -17.46 8.08
C TYR A 221 -0.86 -16.83 7.13
N ASN A 222 -1.15 -17.50 6.01
CA ASN A 222 -2.20 -17.07 5.08
C ASN A 222 -3.56 -17.62 5.48
N ALA A 223 -4.49 -16.74 5.86
CA ALA A 223 -5.90 -17.07 6.00
C ALA A 223 -6.63 -16.97 4.64
N PRO A 224 -7.80 -17.64 4.46
CA PRO A 224 -8.46 -17.74 3.16
C PRO A 224 -8.78 -16.43 2.46
N GLY A 225 -9.10 -15.38 3.20
CA GLY A 225 -9.34 -14.06 2.65
C GLY A 225 -10.25 -13.19 3.50
N ALA A 226 -10.35 -11.91 3.09
CA ALA A 226 -11.21 -10.91 3.72
C ALA A 226 -11.90 -10.04 2.67
N ARG A 227 -12.92 -9.32 3.08
CA ARG A 227 -13.62 -8.31 2.27
C ARG A 227 -13.77 -7.05 3.08
N VAL A 228 -13.45 -5.93 2.45
CA VAL A 228 -13.63 -4.61 3.03
C VAL A 228 -14.48 -3.79 2.07
N MET A 229 -15.52 -3.16 2.56
CA MET A 229 -16.35 -2.27 1.77
C MET A 229 -16.79 -1.09 2.60
N GLY A 230 -17.02 0.04 1.96
CA GLY A 230 -17.44 1.25 2.65
C GLY A 230 -18.08 2.25 1.71
N LEU A 231 -18.72 3.25 2.32
CA LEU A 231 -19.29 4.42 1.69
C LEU A 231 -18.79 5.66 2.41
N THR A 232 -18.25 6.60 1.65
CA THR A 232 -17.82 7.92 2.13
C THR A 232 -18.76 8.98 1.56
N LEU A 233 -19.23 9.88 2.40
CA LEU A 233 -20.02 11.04 2.04
C LEU A 233 -19.31 12.27 2.55
N GLU A 234 -19.02 13.24 1.69
CA GLU A 234 -18.46 14.52 2.09
C GLU A 234 -19.32 15.66 1.55
N GLY A 235 -19.62 16.63 2.40
CA GLY A 235 -20.30 17.87 2.04
C GLY A 235 -19.41 19.07 2.37
N LYS A 236 -19.21 19.97 1.40
CA LYS A 236 -18.51 21.24 1.60
C LYS A 236 -19.41 22.39 1.15
N MET A 237 -19.52 23.42 1.96
CA MET A 237 -20.23 24.63 1.61
C MET A 237 -19.36 25.86 1.94
N ALA A 238 -19.20 26.75 0.98
CA ALA A 238 -18.52 28.02 1.19
C ALA A 238 -19.47 29.18 0.85
N TYR A 239 -19.45 30.24 1.67
CA TYR A 239 -20.13 31.50 1.43
C TYR A 239 -19.10 32.59 1.15
N LEU A 240 -19.05 33.06 -0.08
CA LEU A 240 -17.97 33.92 -0.57
C LEU A 240 -16.60 33.32 -0.18
N ASN A 241 -15.61 34.15 0.14
CA ASN A 241 -14.34 33.69 0.71
C ASN A 241 -14.27 33.91 2.24
N LYS A 242 -15.44 34.01 2.92
CA LYS A 242 -15.53 34.44 4.33
C LYS A 242 -15.82 33.29 5.28
N PHE A 243 -16.48 32.24 4.82
CA PHE A 243 -16.92 31.15 5.66
C PHE A 243 -16.95 29.84 4.87
N GLN A 244 -16.48 28.76 5.49
CA GLN A 244 -16.52 27.42 4.93
C GLN A 244 -16.88 26.40 6.02
N ILE A 245 -17.77 25.48 5.68
CA ILE A 245 -18.10 24.28 6.47
C ILE A 245 -17.77 23.05 5.63
N GLN A 246 -17.25 22.03 6.30
CA GLN A 246 -17.04 20.70 5.74
C GLN A 246 -17.53 19.66 6.76
N ALA A 247 -18.24 18.64 6.26
CA ALA A 247 -18.69 17.49 7.04
C ALA A 247 -18.41 16.19 6.27
#